data_0c6de58a9bfaf2650f5dff6f016ed4e3
#
_entry.id   0c6de58a9bfaf2650f5dff6f016ed4e3
#
_cell.length_a   1.000
_cell.length_b   1.000
_cell.length_c   1.000
_cell.angle_alpha   90.00
_cell.angle_beta   90.00
_cell.angle_gamma   90.00
#
_symmetry.space_group_name_H-M   'P 1'
#
loop_
_entity.id
_entity.type
_entity.pdbx_description
1 polymer ?
#
loop_
_entity_poly.entity_id
_entity_poly.type
_entity_poly.pdbx_seq_one_letter_code
_entity_poly.pdbx_strand_id
1 'polypeptide(L)'
;AKNMHQILDLALPAYDELFDEIDLEGLVENKGILYIWNDQNLKSRELEINVREELGVKQQLVNKAEIHDLEPHIKPIYHAGVYYPYARHARNPKKILLKLFDLFLKKGGKFNKVNIKDINFDEEKPVFKTEVQSYIFDKAVIACGAFSKKLTDNFGEKIPLDTERGYHVHFKNCDHLLSRPVIFSNRGFGITPMEQGLRVVGTVEFGGLNNPLSKSRVKNLINNAKYMLGDLPEHEDEWLGFRPTLPDFLPVMGPSKNYKNV
;
A
#
# COMPACT_ATOMS: atom_id res chain seq x y z
N ALA A 1 -4.71 12.55 -11.99
CA ALA A 1 -4.61 11.26 -12.69
C ALA A 1 -3.34 11.17 -13.53
N LYS A 2 -3.10 12.09 -14.49
CA LYS A 2 -1.95 12.04 -15.43
C LYS A 2 -0.59 11.96 -14.72
N ASN A 3 -0.31 12.84 -13.76
CA ASN A 3 0.98 12.83 -13.03
C ASN A 3 1.20 11.52 -12.26
N MET A 4 0.15 10.98 -11.63
CA MET A 4 0.23 9.70 -10.94
C MET A 4 0.48 8.56 -11.94
N HIS A 5 -0.16 8.57 -13.11
CA HIS A 5 0.05 7.58 -14.16
C HIS A 5 1.51 7.56 -14.62
N GLN A 6 2.12 8.72 -14.87
CA GLN A 6 3.54 8.80 -15.28
C GLN A 6 4.50 8.13 -14.29
N ILE A 7 4.20 8.21 -12.97
CA ILE A 7 4.99 7.55 -11.94
C ILE A 7 4.71 6.04 -11.93
N LEU A 8 3.43 5.66 -12.00
CA LEU A 8 3.01 4.26 -11.90
C LEU A 8 3.39 3.44 -13.15
N ASP A 9 3.46 4.07 -14.32
CA ASP A 9 3.84 3.42 -15.56
C ASP A 9 5.28 2.90 -15.52
N LEU A 10 6.15 3.57 -14.77
CA LEU A 10 7.53 3.15 -14.54
C LEU A 10 7.66 2.07 -13.45
N ALA A 11 6.62 1.86 -12.64
CA ALA A 11 6.74 1.02 -11.45
C ALA A 11 6.94 -0.47 -11.77
N LEU A 12 6.15 -1.03 -12.69
CA LEU A 12 6.27 -2.45 -13.02
C LEU A 12 7.63 -2.81 -13.62
N PRO A 13 8.16 -2.09 -14.65
CA PRO A 13 9.51 -2.34 -15.17
C PRO A 13 10.60 -2.22 -14.09
N ALA A 14 10.53 -1.19 -13.23
CA ALA A 14 11.51 -1.01 -12.16
C ALA A 14 11.44 -2.13 -11.10
N TYR A 15 10.24 -2.64 -10.82
CA TYR A 15 10.11 -3.81 -9.95
C TYR A 15 10.64 -5.08 -10.62
N ASP A 16 10.45 -5.26 -11.93
CA ASP A 16 10.98 -6.43 -12.65
C ASP A 16 12.51 -6.45 -12.57
N GLU A 17 13.19 -5.32 -12.86
CA GLU A 17 14.64 -5.18 -12.70
C GLU A 17 15.12 -5.50 -11.28
N LEU A 18 14.42 -4.98 -10.27
CA LEU A 18 14.77 -5.24 -8.86
C LEU A 18 14.55 -6.70 -8.47
N PHE A 19 13.51 -7.31 -9.00
CA PHE A 19 13.12 -8.68 -8.69
C PHE A 19 13.97 -9.73 -9.38
N ASP A 20 14.66 -9.37 -10.47
CA ASP A 20 15.66 -10.23 -11.09
C ASP A 20 16.87 -10.52 -10.17
N GLU A 21 17.11 -9.63 -9.18
CA GLU A 21 18.19 -9.80 -8.19
C GLU A 21 17.78 -10.64 -6.97
N ILE A 22 16.51 -10.95 -6.79
CA ILE A 22 15.98 -11.70 -5.62
C ILE A 22 14.98 -12.78 -6.08
N ASP A 23 15.05 -13.93 -5.44
CA ASP A 23 14.04 -14.97 -5.64
C ASP A 23 12.70 -14.57 -4.98
N LEU A 24 11.65 -14.47 -5.80
CA LEU A 24 10.29 -14.10 -5.39
C LEU A 24 9.29 -15.24 -5.61
N GLU A 25 9.74 -16.46 -5.80
CA GLU A 25 8.85 -17.59 -6.02
C GLU A 25 7.78 -17.67 -4.92
N GLY A 26 6.51 -17.73 -5.34
CA GLY A 26 5.35 -17.76 -4.46
C GLY A 26 5.04 -16.48 -3.67
N LEU A 27 5.85 -15.40 -3.81
CA LEU A 27 5.65 -14.14 -3.09
C LEU A 27 4.90 -13.08 -3.89
N VAL A 28 4.87 -13.19 -5.22
CA VAL A 28 4.14 -12.29 -6.12
C VAL A 28 3.26 -13.12 -7.06
N GLU A 29 2.01 -12.73 -7.20
CA GLU A 29 1.03 -13.38 -8.08
C GLU A 29 0.59 -12.41 -9.18
N ASN A 30 0.47 -12.94 -10.41
CA ASN A 30 0.08 -12.21 -11.63
C ASN A 30 -1.35 -12.58 -12.05
N LYS A 31 -2.30 -12.59 -11.11
CA LYS A 31 -3.69 -13.00 -11.35
C LYS A 31 -4.66 -11.83 -11.54
N GLY A 32 -4.13 -10.62 -11.67
CA GLY A 32 -4.92 -9.42 -11.79
C GLY A 32 -5.59 -8.99 -10.49
N ILE A 33 -6.43 -7.96 -10.58
CA ILE A 33 -7.25 -7.43 -9.49
C ILE A 33 -8.69 -7.27 -10.00
N LEU A 34 -9.66 -7.63 -9.17
CA LEU A 34 -11.08 -7.50 -9.48
C LEU A 34 -11.71 -6.39 -8.61
N TYR A 35 -12.33 -5.40 -9.24
CA TYR A 35 -13.18 -4.41 -8.59
C TYR A 35 -14.63 -4.77 -8.82
N ILE A 36 -15.43 -4.87 -7.78
CA ILE A 36 -16.86 -5.18 -7.85
C ILE A 36 -17.69 -4.07 -7.20
N TRP A 37 -18.92 -3.96 -7.65
CA TRP A 37 -19.91 -3.04 -7.07
C TRP A 37 -21.33 -3.61 -7.19
N ASN A 38 -22.22 -3.10 -6.34
CA ASN A 38 -23.62 -3.51 -6.30
C ASN A 38 -24.59 -2.46 -6.89
N ASP A 39 -24.07 -1.34 -7.41
CA ASP A 39 -24.87 -0.36 -8.11
C ASP A 39 -25.28 -0.88 -9.50
N GLN A 40 -26.53 -0.62 -9.88
CA GLN A 40 -26.99 -0.85 -11.26
C GLN A 40 -26.62 0.32 -12.18
N ASN A 41 -26.28 1.47 -11.61
CA ASN A 41 -25.98 2.68 -12.35
C ASN A 41 -24.47 2.79 -12.65
N LEU A 42 -24.06 2.38 -13.84
CA LEU A 42 -22.67 2.48 -14.31
C LEU A 42 -22.18 3.92 -14.48
N LYS A 43 -23.09 4.91 -14.61
CA LYS A 43 -22.69 6.32 -14.83
C LYS A 43 -21.75 6.85 -13.75
N SER A 44 -21.90 6.39 -12.51
CA SER A 44 -20.99 6.78 -11.41
C SER A 44 -19.56 6.24 -11.60
N ARG A 45 -19.36 5.24 -12.47
CA ARG A 45 -18.09 4.61 -12.77
C ARG A 45 -17.51 4.96 -14.14
N GLU A 46 -18.33 5.49 -15.03
CA GLU A 46 -17.92 5.83 -16.41
C GLU A 46 -16.68 6.74 -16.42
N LEU A 47 -16.65 7.78 -15.58
CA LEU A 47 -15.52 8.69 -15.53
C LEU A 47 -14.23 7.96 -15.15
N GLU A 48 -14.28 7.08 -14.17
CA GLU A 48 -13.14 6.32 -13.68
C GLU A 48 -12.64 5.31 -14.73
N ILE A 49 -13.57 4.65 -15.40
CA ILE A 49 -13.30 3.69 -16.48
C ILE A 49 -12.67 4.43 -17.68
N ASN A 50 -13.29 5.51 -18.14
CA ASN A 50 -12.84 6.27 -19.30
C ASN A 50 -11.45 6.89 -19.07
N VAL A 51 -11.20 7.49 -17.89
CA VAL A 51 -9.87 8.04 -17.56
C VAL A 51 -8.78 6.98 -17.59
N ARG A 52 -9.06 5.76 -17.11
CA ARG A 52 -8.09 4.67 -17.18
C ARG A 52 -7.88 4.17 -18.61
N GLU A 53 -8.94 4.11 -19.40
CA GLU A 53 -8.86 3.74 -20.82
C GLU A 53 -8.04 4.76 -21.62
N GLU A 54 -8.30 6.06 -21.45
CA GLU A 54 -7.51 7.15 -22.03
C GLU A 54 -6.02 7.08 -21.65
N LEU A 55 -5.70 6.60 -20.44
CA LEU A 55 -4.34 6.39 -19.97
C LEU A 55 -3.75 5.05 -20.41
N GLY A 56 -4.44 4.26 -21.24
CA GLY A 56 -3.96 2.99 -21.75
C GLY A 56 -3.99 1.82 -20.76
N VAL A 57 -4.63 1.98 -19.61
CA VAL A 57 -4.76 0.91 -18.61
C VAL A 57 -5.64 -0.20 -19.16
N LYS A 58 -5.09 -1.40 -19.25
CA LYS A 58 -5.83 -2.60 -19.71
C LYS A 58 -6.83 -3.02 -18.64
N GLN A 59 -8.11 -2.96 -18.99
CA GLN A 59 -9.23 -3.28 -18.11
C GLN A 59 -10.32 -4.00 -18.90
N GLN A 60 -11.13 -4.78 -18.19
CA GLN A 60 -12.25 -5.53 -18.74
C GLN A 60 -13.47 -5.29 -17.86
N LEU A 61 -14.55 -4.78 -18.45
CA LEU A 61 -15.84 -4.75 -17.77
C LEU A 61 -16.34 -6.20 -17.65
N VAL A 62 -16.77 -6.58 -16.47
CA VAL A 62 -17.25 -7.94 -16.19
C VAL A 62 -18.64 -7.89 -15.58
N ASN A 63 -19.50 -8.74 -16.10
CA ASN A 63 -20.87 -8.94 -15.62
C ASN A 63 -20.91 -9.93 -14.44
N LYS A 64 -22.11 -10.18 -13.93
CA LYS A 64 -22.31 -11.04 -12.74
C LYS A 64 -21.84 -12.49 -12.96
N ALA A 65 -22.04 -13.06 -14.14
CA ALA A 65 -21.60 -14.42 -14.45
C ALA A 65 -20.07 -14.50 -14.53
N GLU A 66 -19.45 -13.57 -15.24
CA GLU A 66 -17.99 -13.47 -15.35
C GLU A 66 -17.30 -13.23 -13.99
N ILE A 67 -17.91 -12.45 -13.09
CA ILE A 67 -17.40 -12.29 -11.73
C ILE A 67 -17.47 -13.61 -10.96
N HIS A 68 -18.57 -14.36 -11.11
CA HIS A 68 -18.70 -15.67 -10.48
C HIS A 68 -17.66 -16.66 -11.01
N ASP A 69 -17.40 -16.66 -12.31
CA ASP A 69 -16.39 -17.52 -12.92
C ASP A 69 -14.96 -17.16 -12.43
N LEU A 70 -14.69 -15.86 -12.25
CA LEU A 70 -13.41 -15.37 -11.73
C LEU A 70 -13.21 -15.71 -10.26
N GLU A 71 -14.25 -15.58 -9.43
CA GLU A 71 -14.21 -15.72 -7.96
C GLU A 71 -15.50 -16.36 -7.44
N PRO A 72 -15.63 -17.70 -7.54
CA PRO A 72 -16.88 -18.42 -7.25
C PRO A 72 -17.31 -18.39 -5.78
N HIS A 73 -16.40 -18.10 -4.85
CA HIS A 73 -16.70 -18.05 -3.42
C HIS A 73 -17.30 -16.72 -2.96
N ILE A 74 -17.31 -15.68 -3.82
CA ILE A 74 -17.96 -14.42 -3.48
C ILE A 74 -19.49 -14.59 -3.56
N LYS A 75 -20.18 -14.25 -2.50
CA LYS A 75 -21.66 -14.21 -2.52
C LYS A 75 -22.16 -13.29 -3.64
N PRO A 76 -23.31 -13.60 -4.28
CA PRO A 76 -23.80 -12.84 -5.45
C PRO A 76 -24.40 -11.48 -5.07
N ILE A 77 -23.64 -10.67 -4.33
CA ILE A 77 -23.98 -9.35 -3.79
C ILE A 77 -23.55 -8.19 -4.70
N TYR A 78 -23.10 -8.49 -5.89
CA TYR A 78 -22.58 -7.58 -6.91
C TYR A 78 -23.44 -7.59 -8.17
N HIS A 79 -23.37 -6.53 -8.96
CA HIS A 79 -24.02 -6.43 -10.27
C HIS A 79 -23.02 -6.43 -11.41
N ALA A 80 -21.89 -5.76 -11.25
CA ALA A 80 -20.86 -5.66 -12.27
C ALA A 80 -19.50 -5.39 -11.61
N GLY A 81 -18.46 -5.39 -12.43
CA GLY A 81 -17.10 -5.13 -11.99
C GLY A 81 -16.18 -4.70 -13.12
N VAL A 82 -14.94 -4.39 -12.75
CA VAL A 82 -13.82 -4.21 -13.67
C VAL A 82 -12.70 -5.16 -13.23
N TYR A 83 -12.20 -5.91 -14.16
CA TYR A 83 -11.03 -6.77 -13.99
C TYR A 83 -9.81 -6.14 -14.65
N TYR A 84 -8.70 -6.07 -13.91
CA TYR A 84 -7.41 -5.56 -14.36
C TYR A 84 -6.43 -6.74 -14.49
N PRO A 85 -6.31 -7.36 -15.67
CA PRO A 85 -5.61 -8.64 -15.84
C PRO A 85 -4.10 -8.58 -15.59
N TYR A 86 -3.48 -7.42 -15.80
CA TYR A 86 -2.03 -7.25 -15.64
C TYR A 86 -1.60 -6.75 -14.26
N ALA A 87 -2.54 -6.53 -13.35
CA ALA A 87 -2.20 -6.17 -11.98
C ALA A 87 -1.55 -7.34 -11.25
N ARG A 88 -0.58 -7.02 -10.40
CA ARG A 88 0.13 -7.99 -9.55
C ARG A 88 -0.16 -7.72 -8.09
N HIS A 89 -0.05 -8.75 -7.27
CA HIS A 89 -0.14 -8.55 -5.82
C HIS A 89 0.92 -9.35 -5.08
N ALA A 90 1.38 -8.79 -3.96
CA ALA A 90 2.32 -9.44 -3.06
C ALA A 90 1.56 -10.35 -2.08
N ARG A 91 1.91 -11.63 -2.04
CA ARG A 91 1.37 -12.58 -1.06
C ARG A 91 2.00 -12.41 0.33
N ASN A 92 3.24 -11.91 0.39
CA ASN A 92 3.90 -11.60 1.65
C ASN A 92 4.86 -10.41 1.50
N PRO A 93 4.37 -9.16 1.66
CA PRO A 93 5.21 -7.97 1.56
C PRO A 93 6.39 -7.94 2.54
N LYS A 94 6.22 -8.53 3.73
CA LYS A 94 7.30 -8.61 4.72
C LYS A 94 8.46 -9.48 4.24
N LYS A 95 8.18 -10.63 3.65
CA LYS A 95 9.23 -11.51 3.09
C LYS A 95 9.96 -10.83 1.93
N ILE A 96 9.23 -10.12 1.07
CA ILE A 96 9.84 -9.34 -0.03
C ILE A 96 10.80 -8.29 0.55
N LEU A 97 10.36 -7.52 1.54
CA LEU A 97 11.20 -6.53 2.21
C LEU A 97 12.46 -7.16 2.84
N LEU A 98 12.31 -8.31 3.50
CA LEU A 98 13.45 -9.00 4.10
C LEU A 98 14.46 -9.50 3.06
N LYS A 99 14.00 -10.01 1.91
CA LYS A 99 14.89 -10.40 0.80
C LYS A 99 15.65 -9.21 0.22
N LEU A 100 14.98 -8.06 0.07
CA LEU A 100 15.63 -6.81 -0.35
C LEU A 100 16.64 -6.30 0.69
N PHE A 101 16.32 -6.43 1.96
CA PHE A 101 17.22 -6.09 3.05
C PHE A 101 18.46 -6.97 3.06
N ASP A 102 18.31 -8.28 2.86
CA ASP A 102 19.42 -9.21 2.75
C ASP A 102 20.32 -8.90 1.56
N LEU A 103 19.72 -8.54 0.40
CA LEU A 103 20.46 -8.08 -0.77
C LEU A 103 21.25 -6.80 -0.47
N PHE A 104 20.63 -5.82 0.21
CA PHE A 104 21.30 -4.61 0.66
C PHE A 104 22.53 -4.90 1.51
N LEU A 105 22.42 -5.81 2.48
CA LEU A 105 23.54 -6.22 3.33
C LEU A 105 24.63 -6.94 2.53
N LYS A 106 24.25 -7.85 1.60
CA LYS A 106 25.20 -8.54 0.71
C LYS A 106 25.96 -7.58 -0.19
N LYS A 107 25.34 -6.47 -0.63
CA LYS A 107 25.98 -5.41 -1.40
C LYS A 107 26.84 -4.46 -0.54
N GLY A 108 27.06 -4.76 0.73
CA GLY A 108 27.91 -3.99 1.66
C GLY A 108 27.18 -2.89 2.44
N GLY A 109 25.86 -2.83 2.33
CA GLY A 109 25.03 -1.92 3.12
C GLY A 109 25.18 -2.17 4.62
N LYS A 110 25.08 -1.12 5.45
CA LYS A 110 25.13 -1.21 6.91
C LYS A 110 23.81 -0.77 7.50
N PHE A 111 23.34 -1.49 8.49
CA PHE A 111 22.11 -1.18 9.20
C PHE A 111 22.37 -0.88 10.66
N ASN A 112 21.96 0.30 11.11
CA ASN A 112 22.00 0.71 12.52
C ASN A 112 20.57 0.95 13.02
N LYS A 113 20.12 0.11 13.96
CA LYS A 113 18.80 0.27 14.59
C LYS A 113 18.90 1.35 15.67
N VAL A 114 18.74 2.60 15.27
CA VAL A 114 18.81 3.77 16.16
C VAL A 114 17.59 4.68 15.94
N ASN A 115 17.25 5.43 16.99
CA ASN A 115 16.19 6.42 16.92
C ASN A 115 16.80 7.80 16.64
N ILE A 116 16.55 8.32 15.44
CA ILE A 116 16.98 9.68 15.07
C ILE A 116 16.04 10.67 15.76
N LYS A 117 16.62 11.54 16.57
CA LYS A 117 15.90 12.59 17.31
C LYS A 117 15.84 13.89 16.54
N ASP A 118 16.93 14.20 15.84
CA ASP A 118 17.12 15.47 15.16
C ASP A 118 18.08 15.33 13.99
N ILE A 119 17.98 16.25 13.03
CA ILE A 119 18.89 16.39 11.91
C ILE A 119 19.40 17.82 11.91
N ASN A 120 20.71 17.98 12.02
CA ASN A 120 21.43 19.25 11.89
C ASN A 120 22.39 19.17 10.71
N PHE A 121 23.11 20.27 10.48
CA PHE A 121 24.07 20.35 9.40
C PHE A 121 25.39 20.88 9.95
N ASP A 122 26.48 20.26 9.53
CA ASP A 122 27.83 20.72 9.68
C ASP A 122 28.33 21.11 8.28
N GLU A 123 28.42 22.39 8.01
CA GLU A 123 28.52 22.98 6.67
C GLU A 123 27.30 22.50 5.82
N GLU A 124 27.53 21.66 4.81
CA GLU A 124 26.45 21.03 3.98
C GLU A 124 26.20 19.56 4.32
N LYS A 125 26.92 18.97 5.29
CA LYS A 125 26.81 17.56 5.64
C LYS A 125 25.69 17.32 6.66
N PRO A 126 24.75 16.42 6.39
CA PRO A 126 23.70 16.07 7.34
C PRO A 126 24.28 15.33 8.56
N VAL A 127 23.90 15.80 9.75
CA VAL A 127 24.30 15.28 11.05
C VAL A 127 23.06 14.73 11.75
N PHE A 128 22.97 13.43 11.86
CA PHE A 128 21.86 12.73 12.53
C PHE A 128 22.17 12.54 14.01
N LYS A 129 21.35 13.14 14.87
CA LYS A 129 21.48 13.03 16.32
C LYS A 129 20.61 11.90 16.88
N THR A 130 21.22 11.08 17.70
CA THR A 130 20.55 10.07 18.53
C THR A 130 20.66 10.45 20.00
N GLU A 131 20.17 9.61 20.90
CA GLU A 131 20.36 9.81 22.35
C GLU A 131 21.81 9.61 22.80
N VAL A 132 22.60 8.84 22.04
CA VAL A 132 23.93 8.39 22.46
C VAL A 132 25.04 9.10 21.69
N GLN A 133 24.86 9.31 20.39
CA GLN A 133 25.90 9.87 19.52
C GLN A 133 25.31 10.53 18.27
N SER A 134 26.16 11.22 17.54
CA SER A 134 25.82 11.79 16.23
C SER A 134 26.51 11.05 15.10
N TYR A 135 25.84 10.98 13.95
CA TYR A 135 26.36 10.38 12.71
C TYR A 135 26.42 11.46 11.64
N ILE A 136 27.53 11.59 10.97
CA ILE A 136 27.75 12.56 9.87
C ILE A 136 27.87 11.77 8.58
N PHE A 137 27.18 12.23 7.54
CA PHE A 137 27.20 11.63 6.21
C PHE A 137 27.42 12.70 5.14
N ASP A 138 27.90 12.28 3.97
CA ASP A 138 28.04 13.18 2.83
C ASP A 138 26.68 13.50 2.20
N LYS A 139 25.75 12.53 2.20
CA LYS A 139 24.38 12.67 1.71
C LYS A 139 23.41 11.86 2.57
N ALA A 140 22.16 12.26 2.60
CA ALA A 140 21.11 11.57 3.31
C ALA A 140 19.82 11.48 2.51
N VAL A 141 19.00 10.46 2.81
CA VAL A 141 17.63 10.33 2.32
C VAL A 141 16.69 10.15 3.49
N ILE A 142 15.70 11.02 3.62
CA ILE A 142 14.65 10.91 4.60
C ILE A 142 13.50 10.10 3.99
N ALA A 143 13.39 8.84 4.37
CA ALA A 143 12.39 7.89 3.87
C ALA A 143 11.56 7.28 5.01
N CYS A 144 11.13 8.13 5.98
CA CYS A 144 10.45 7.70 7.21
C CYS A 144 8.91 7.67 7.08
N GLY A 145 8.36 7.68 5.86
CA GLY A 145 6.92 7.66 5.61
C GLY A 145 6.20 8.80 6.34
N ALA A 146 5.12 8.51 7.05
CA ALA A 146 4.35 9.52 7.79
C ALA A 146 5.13 10.24 8.90
N PHE A 147 6.27 9.69 9.32
CA PHE A 147 7.14 10.31 10.33
C PHE A 147 8.16 11.29 9.76
N SER A 148 8.30 11.38 8.44
CA SER A 148 9.28 12.25 7.76
C SER A 148 9.09 13.71 8.12
N LYS A 149 7.83 14.18 8.22
CA LYS A 149 7.50 15.59 8.53
C LYS A 149 8.19 16.10 9.77
N LYS A 150 8.21 15.31 10.85
CA LYS A 150 8.86 15.71 12.11
C LYS A 150 10.34 16.01 11.92
N LEU A 151 11.01 15.24 11.06
CA LEU A 151 12.44 15.44 10.79
C LEU A 151 12.68 16.62 9.84
N THR A 152 11.85 16.76 8.80
CA THR A 152 12.00 17.85 7.83
C THR A 152 11.65 19.21 8.42
N ASP A 153 10.69 19.30 9.33
CA ASP A 153 10.35 20.53 10.04
C ASP A 153 11.54 21.07 10.87
N ASN A 154 12.43 20.19 11.39
CA ASN A 154 13.57 20.59 12.21
C ASN A 154 14.60 21.43 11.44
N PHE A 155 14.69 21.26 10.11
CA PHE A 155 15.60 22.08 9.29
C PHE A 155 14.85 23.02 8.32
N GLY A 156 13.59 23.33 8.64
CA GLY A 156 12.82 24.36 7.94
C GLY A 156 12.20 23.92 6.61
N GLU A 157 12.26 22.62 6.27
CA GLU A 157 11.58 22.09 5.09
C GLU A 157 10.14 21.72 5.45
N LYS A 158 9.19 22.58 5.07
CA LYS A 158 7.77 22.39 5.40
C LYS A 158 7.06 21.61 4.31
N ILE A 159 6.74 20.36 4.60
CA ILE A 159 5.97 19.47 3.71
C ILE A 159 4.56 19.33 4.31
N PRO A 160 3.47 19.55 3.50
CA PRO A 160 2.10 19.39 3.98
C PRO A 160 1.70 17.91 4.07
N LEU A 161 2.55 17.13 4.75
CA LEU A 161 2.39 15.71 4.96
C LEU A 161 1.48 15.46 6.17
N ASP A 162 0.45 14.64 5.99
CA ASP A 162 -0.39 14.11 7.05
C ASP A 162 -0.45 12.58 6.95
N THR A 163 -1.22 11.94 7.81
CA THR A 163 -1.40 10.50 7.77
C THR A 163 -2.86 10.10 7.62
N GLU A 164 -3.10 9.26 6.61
CA GLU A 164 -4.32 8.48 6.50
C GLU A 164 -4.11 7.13 7.18
N ARG A 165 -4.78 6.93 8.30
CA ARG A 165 -4.71 5.67 9.06
C ARG A 165 -5.51 4.60 8.35
N GLY A 166 -4.83 3.53 7.95
CA GLY A 166 -5.42 2.37 7.30
C GLY A 166 -5.45 1.16 8.23
N TYR A 167 -6.47 0.35 8.10
CA TYR A 167 -6.70 -0.81 8.94
C TYR A 167 -6.66 -2.10 8.15
N HIS A 168 -6.19 -3.19 8.77
CA HIS A 168 -6.47 -4.52 8.26
C HIS A 168 -6.73 -5.53 9.38
N VAL A 169 -7.43 -6.58 9.01
CA VAL A 169 -7.57 -7.82 9.78
C VAL A 169 -7.14 -9.00 8.94
N HIS A 170 -6.68 -10.06 9.59
CA HIS A 170 -6.19 -11.25 8.92
C HIS A 170 -6.99 -12.49 9.35
N PHE A 171 -7.44 -13.28 8.36
CA PHE A 171 -8.12 -14.56 8.57
C PHE A 171 -7.21 -15.66 8.06
N LYS A 172 -6.72 -16.53 8.94
CA LYS A 172 -5.82 -17.62 8.54
C LYS A 172 -6.52 -18.77 7.82
N ASN A 173 -5.74 -19.52 7.07
CA ASN A 173 -6.14 -20.78 6.42
C ASN A 173 -7.37 -20.68 5.50
N CYS A 174 -7.66 -19.51 4.95
CA CYS A 174 -8.77 -19.29 4.01
C CYS A 174 -8.36 -18.53 2.74
N ASP A 175 -7.06 -18.52 2.40
CA ASP A 175 -6.53 -17.94 1.15
C ASP A 175 -7.11 -18.62 -0.10
N HIS A 176 -7.51 -19.88 0.00
CA HIS A 176 -8.18 -20.64 -1.05
C HIS A 176 -9.55 -20.07 -1.48
N LEU A 177 -10.18 -19.22 -0.66
CA LEU A 177 -11.48 -18.60 -0.97
C LEU A 177 -11.40 -17.53 -2.05
N LEU A 178 -10.23 -16.97 -2.31
CA LEU A 178 -10.01 -16.00 -3.39
C LEU A 178 -8.75 -16.36 -4.16
N SER A 179 -8.78 -16.17 -5.47
CA SER A 179 -7.61 -16.37 -6.32
C SER A 179 -6.80 -15.08 -6.56
N ARG A 180 -7.40 -13.93 -6.32
CA ARG A 180 -6.85 -12.58 -6.55
C ARG A 180 -7.40 -11.56 -5.57
N PRO A 181 -6.79 -10.35 -5.47
CA PRO A 181 -7.39 -9.26 -4.71
C PRO A 181 -8.74 -8.86 -5.29
N VAL A 182 -9.72 -8.68 -4.40
CA VAL A 182 -11.06 -8.18 -4.75
C VAL A 182 -11.37 -6.93 -3.95
N ILE A 183 -11.73 -5.85 -4.64
CA ILE A 183 -12.10 -4.58 -4.04
C ILE A 183 -13.61 -4.38 -4.18
N PHE A 184 -14.32 -4.22 -3.07
CA PHE A 184 -15.73 -3.89 -3.07
C PHE A 184 -15.91 -2.38 -2.94
N SER A 185 -16.05 -1.71 -4.08
CA SER A 185 -15.97 -0.26 -4.19
C SER A 185 -17.03 0.47 -3.36
N ASN A 186 -18.30 0.01 -3.36
CA ASN A 186 -19.39 0.65 -2.61
C ASN A 186 -19.21 0.63 -1.09
N ARG A 187 -18.40 -0.31 -0.59
CA ARG A 187 -18.16 -0.46 0.85
C ARG A 187 -16.77 -0.03 1.29
N GLY A 188 -15.91 0.36 0.34
CA GLY A 188 -14.59 0.90 0.63
C GLY A 188 -13.64 -0.10 1.33
N PHE A 189 -13.72 -1.38 0.98
CA PHE A 189 -12.81 -2.41 1.48
C PHE A 189 -12.33 -3.33 0.37
N GLY A 190 -11.23 -4.03 0.62
CA GLY A 190 -10.70 -5.06 -0.25
C GLY A 190 -10.25 -6.28 0.54
N ILE A 191 -10.23 -7.42 -0.12
CA ILE A 191 -9.71 -8.67 0.42
C ILE A 191 -8.63 -9.18 -0.53
N THR A 192 -7.48 -9.55 0.03
CA THR A 192 -6.34 -10.05 -0.73
C THR A 192 -5.95 -11.43 -0.21
N PRO A 193 -5.81 -12.45 -1.07
CA PRO A 193 -5.23 -13.73 -0.68
C PRO A 193 -3.74 -13.52 -0.40
N MET A 194 -3.35 -13.82 0.82
CA MET A 194 -1.97 -13.75 1.31
C MET A 194 -1.41 -15.16 1.47
N GLU A 195 -0.14 -15.28 1.78
CA GLU A 195 0.53 -16.57 1.96
C GLU A 195 -0.10 -17.47 3.04
N GLN A 196 -0.71 -16.88 4.06
CA GLN A 196 -1.27 -17.61 5.21
C GLN A 196 -2.77 -17.41 5.42
N GLY A 197 -3.48 -16.85 4.44
CA GLY A 197 -4.92 -16.60 4.57
C GLY A 197 -5.38 -15.35 3.83
N LEU A 198 -6.47 -14.75 4.28
CA LEU A 198 -7.04 -13.55 3.68
C LEU A 198 -6.73 -12.31 4.51
N ARG A 199 -6.23 -11.27 3.87
CA ARG A 199 -6.10 -9.94 4.46
C ARG A 199 -7.25 -9.05 4.00
N VAL A 200 -8.06 -8.59 4.95
CA VAL A 200 -9.14 -7.64 4.71
C VAL A 200 -8.64 -6.24 5.05
N VAL A 201 -8.64 -5.34 4.09
CA VAL A 201 -8.16 -3.97 4.24
C VAL A 201 -9.27 -2.98 3.94
N GLY A 202 -9.24 -1.82 4.56
CA GLY A 202 -10.17 -0.76 4.23
C GLY A 202 -10.15 0.35 5.25
N THR A 203 -11.10 1.23 5.10
CA THR A 203 -11.27 2.43 5.91
C THR A 203 -10.09 3.40 5.82
N VAL A 204 -10.41 4.67 5.91
CA VAL A 204 -9.44 5.76 6.06
C VAL A 204 -9.86 6.56 7.28
N GLU A 205 -8.90 6.92 8.11
CA GLU A 205 -9.13 7.72 9.30
C GLU A 205 -8.08 8.82 9.40
N PHE A 206 -8.53 10.04 9.57
CA PHE A 206 -7.69 11.18 9.91
C PHE A 206 -7.63 11.29 11.45
N GLY A 207 -6.65 10.67 12.05
CA GLY A 207 -6.53 10.56 13.51
C GLY A 207 -5.11 10.80 14.02
N GLY A 208 -4.21 11.28 13.16
CA GLY A 208 -2.81 11.51 13.51
C GLY A 208 -2.07 10.22 13.87
N LEU A 209 -0.86 10.38 14.39
CA LEU A 209 0.06 9.26 14.66
C LEU A 209 -0.14 8.60 16.03
N ASN A 210 -0.79 9.29 16.98
CA ASN A 210 -0.78 8.89 18.40
C ASN A 210 -2.08 8.24 18.89
N ASN A 211 -3.18 8.37 18.16
CA ASN A 211 -4.45 7.80 18.59
C ASN A 211 -4.44 6.27 18.56
N PRO A 212 -5.09 5.59 19.51
CA PRO A 212 -5.16 4.14 19.51
C PRO A 212 -5.95 3.59 18.32
N LEU A 213 -5.82 2.29 18.07
CA LEU A 213 -6.59 1.57 17.07
C LEU A 213 -8.09 1.61 17.38
N SER A 214 -8.91 1.92 16.38
CA SER A 214 -10.38 1.98 16.51
C SER A 214 -11.00 0.60 16.33
N LYS A 215 -11.53 0.03 17.42
CA LYS A 215 -12.20 -1.27 17.40
C LYS A 215 -13.47 -1.30 16.54
N SER A 216 -14.17 -0.17 16.39
CA SER A 216 -15.34 -0.07 15.51
C SER A 216 -14.97 -0.24 14.03
N ARG A 217 -13.81 0.28 13.61
CA ARG A 217 -13.32 0.11 12.25
C ARG A 217 -12.89 -1.32 11.96
N VAL A 218 -12.23 -1.97 12.92
CA VAL A 218 -11.91 -3.39 12.86
C VAL A 218 -13.17 -4.23 12.72
N LYS A 219 -14.17 -4.01 13.57
CA LYS A 219 -15.48 -4.71 13.50
C LYS A 219 -16.15 -4.51 12.14
N ASN A 220 -16.06 -3.31 11.56
CA ASN A 220 -16.59 -3.04 10.23
C ASN A 220 -15.91 -3.88 9.15
N LEU A 221 -14.58 -4.02 9.19
CA LEU A 221 -13.84 -4.87 8.25
C LEU A 221 -14.24 -6.35 8.36
N ILE A 222 -14.37 -6.86 9.59
CA ILE A 222 -14.82 -8.24 9.84
C ILE A 222 -16.22 -8.46 9.27
N ASN A 223 -17.16 -7.54 9.55
CA ASN A 223 -18.52 -7.63 9.04
C ASN A 223 -18.57 -7.58 7.49
N ASN A 224 -17.76 -6.74 6.88
CA ASN A 224 -17.67 -6.62 5.43
C ASN A 224 -17.10 -7.89 4.79
N ALA A 225 -16.09 -8.51 5.39
CA ALA A 225 -15.56 -9.78 4.94
C ALA A 225 -16.60 -10.90 4.99
N LYS A 226 -17.31 -11.04 6.10
CA LYS A 226 -18.42 -12.01 6.27
C LYS A 226 -19.59 -11.71 5.33
N TYR A 227 -19.87 -10.45 5.05
CA TYR A 227 -20.89 -10.07 4.07
C TYR A 227 -20.54 -10.57 2.67
N MET A 228 -19.26 -10.49 2.28
CA MET A 228 -18.80 -10.88 0.95
C MET A 228 -18.58 -12.39 0.81
N LEU A 229 -17.97 -13.04 1.80
CA LEU A 229 -17.53 -14.44 1.69
C LEU A 229 -18.36 -15.42 2.54
N GLY A 230 -19.18 -14.94 3.45
CA GLY A 230 -19.93 -15.81 4.37
C GLY A 230 -19.19 -16.06 5.67
N ASP A 231 -19.29 -17.29 6.16
CA ASP A 231 -18.65 -17.66 7.41
C ASP A 231 -17.14 -17.73 7.25
N LEU A 232 -16.45 -17.03 8.12
CA LEU A 232 -15.00 -17.00 8.20
C LEU A 232 -14.58 -17.39 9.62
N PRO A 233 -13.39 -17.98 9.80
CA PRO A 233 -12.86 -18.27 11.12
C PRO A 233 -12.69 -16.98 11.94
N GLU A 234 -12.25 -17.11 13.19
CA GLU A 234 -11.85 -15.95 13.96
C GLU A 234 -10.66 -15.26 13.29
N HIS A 235 -10.70 -13.92 13.29
CA HIS A 235 -9.57 -13.12 12.84
C HIS A 235 -8.46 -13.14 13.90
N GLU A 236 -7.21 -13.07 13.48
CA GLU A 236 -6.10 -13.14 14.43
C GLU A 236 -5.43 -11.80 14.65
N ASP A 237 -5.11 -11.09 13.55
CA ASP A 237 -4.34 -9.86 13.63
C ASP A 237 -5.21 -8.65 13.33
N GLU A 238 -5.15 -7.66 14.20
CA GLU A 238 -5.68 -6.32 13.99
C GLU A 238 -4.50 -5.36 13.80
N TRP A 239 -4.42 -4.71 12.68
CA TRP A 239 -3.31 -3.84 12.37
C TRP A 239 -3.78 -2.45 11.96
N LEU A 240 -2.99 -1.47 12.38
CA LEU A 240 -3.13 -0.06 12.04
C LEU A 240 -1.83 0.41 11.40
N GLY A 241 -1.93 1.03 10.22
CA GLY A 241 -0.81 1.63 9.53
C GLY A 241 -1.04 3.09 9.19
N PHE A 242 0.06 3.80 9.04
CA PHE A 242 0.10 5.24 8.78
C PHE A 242 0.53 5.47 7.33
N ARG A 243 -0.43 5.77 6.44
CA ARG A 243 -0.11 6.12 5.06
C ARG A 243 0.39 7.57 5.04
N PRO A 244 1.58 7.84 4.49
CA PRO A 244 2.02 9.21 4.25
C PRO A 244 1.18 9.79 3.12
N THR A 245 0.43 10.83 3.40
CA THR A 245 -0.52 11.41 2.44
C THR A 245 -0.29 12.91 2.30
N LEU A 246 -0.29 13.37 1.05
CA LEU A 246 -0.25 14.79 0.68
C LEU A 246 -1.60 15.21 0.08
N PRO A 247 -1.94 16.51 0.08
CA PRO A 247 -3.23 16.98 -0.39
C PRO A 247 -3.56 16.65 -1.85
N ASP A 248 -2.55 16.46 -2.69
CA ASP A 248 -2.66 16.09 -4.10
C ASP A 248 -2.46 14.59 -4.37
N PHE A 249 -2.21 13.80 -3.32
CA PHE A 249 -1.90 12.36 -3.37
C PHE A 249 -0.63 11.99 -4.15
N LEU A 250 0.20 12.97 -4.54
CA LEU A 250 1.47 12.69 -5.21
C LEU A 250 2.60 12.50 -4.19
N PRO A 251 3.57 11.61 -4.45
CA PRO A 251 4.74 11.48 -3.59
C PRO A 251 5.65 12.71 -3.73
N VAL A 252 6.25 13.12 -2.61
CA VAL A 252 7.36 14.08 -2.62
C VAL A 252 8.65 13.31 -2.77
N MET A 253 9.35 13.56 -3.86
CA MET A 253 10.68 13.00 -4.15
C MET A 253 11.58 14.10 -4.72
N GLY A 254 12.76 14.24 -4.18
CA GLY A 254 13.72 15.22 -4.67
C GLY A 254 14.57 15.79 -3.55
N PRO A 255 15.58 16.62 -3.88
CA PRO A 255 16.43 17.26 -2.89
C PRO A 255 15.68 18.32 -2.10
N SER A 256 16.09 18.53 -0.87
CA SER A 256 15.64 19.66 -0.05
C SER A 256 15.94 20.99 -0.75
N LYS A 257 15.05 21.96 -0.58
CA LYS A 257 15.28 23.32 -1.09
C LYS A 257 16.35 24.06 -0.31
N ASN A 258 16.55 23.69 0.96
CA ASN A 258 17.46 24.35 1.87
C ASN A 258 18.84 23.69 1.92
N TYR A 259 18.91 22.37 1.69
CA TYR A 259 20.14 21.57 1.83
C TYR A 259 20.28 20.57 0.70
N LYS A 260 21.26 20.78 -0.17
CA LYS A 260 21.46 19.98 -1.40
C LYS A 260 21.78 18.49 -1.16
N ASN A 261 22.25 18.17 0.04
CA ASN A 261 22.70 16.84 0.42
C ASN A 261 21.60 16.01 1.16
N VAL A 262 20.37 16.51 1.19
CA VAL A 262 19.22 15.79 1.75
C VAL A 262 18.07 15.71 0.78
#